data_cd195470d00991624028555ca28dd602
#
_entry.id   cd195470d00991624028555ca28dd602
#
_cell.length_a   1.000
_cell.length_b   1.000
_cell.length_c   1.000
_cell.angle_alpha   90.00
_cell.angle_beta   90.00
_cell.angle_gamma   90.00
#
_symmetry.space_group_name_H-M   'P 1'
#
loop_
_entity.id
_entity.type
_entity.pdbx_description
1 polymer ?
#
loop_
_entity_poly.entity_id
_entity_poly.type
_entity_poly.pdbx_seq_one_letter_code
_entity_poly.pdbx_strand_id
1 'polypeptide(L)'
;MKVYKLTDRDGYTRRGMDGETKWGEGVTHEAVGEGTELCTSGVIHYYDDPALALFTNPAHANLMDPLVWEAEITESAATDGLKGGAKRLTTLHILNVPKPTTEQCVGFGILCSLELLQSGSYKKWANHWLDGTDRSVESAAVAEAAAAAARAEAASGCKIDFPAIARKAMDLQPCRKVG
;
A
#
# COMPACT_ATOMS: atom_id res chain seq x y z
N MET A 1 3.73 15.47 -11.44
CA MET A 1 2.67 14.50 -11.18
C MET A 1 2.54 14.33 -9.68
N LYS A 2 1.29 14.36 -9.16
CA LYS A 2 0.99 14.19 -7.72
C LYS A 2 1.13 12.72 -7.32
N VAL A 3 1.84 12.48 -6.22
CA VAL A 3 2.09 11.15 -5.64
C VAL A 3 2.15 11.25 -4.12
N TYR A 4 2.43 10.13 -3.43
CA TYR A 4 2.50 10.09 -1.98
C TYR A 4 3.78 9.39 -1.50
N LYS A 5 4.34 9.89 -0.39
CA LYS A 5 5.56 9.36 0.22
C LYS A 5 5.28 8.98 1.67
N LEU A 6 5.78 7.81 2.10
CA LEU A 6 5.81 7.42 3.50
C LEU A 6 7.16 7.77 4.13
N THR A 7 7.10 8.24 5.36
CA THR A 7 8.25 8.38 6.26
C THR A 7 7.90 7.88 7.65
N ASP A 8 8.87 7.69 8.51
CA ASP A 8 8.59 7.53 9.94
C ASP A 8 8.02 8.85 10.53
N ARG A 9 7.64 8.79 11.81
CA ARG A 9 7.07 9.93 12.56
C ARG A 9 7.97 11.18 12.61
N ASP A 10 9.28 11.00 12.43
CA ASP A 10 10.26 12.08 12.45
C ASP A 10 10.67 12.52 11.03
N GLY A 11 10.04 12.00 10.00
CA GLY A 11 10.27 12.35 8.61
C GLY A 11 11.43 11.61 7.94
N TYR A 12 11.87 10.47 8.48
CA TYR A 12 12.95 9.69 7.86
C TYR A 12 12.42 8.50 7.05
N THR A 13 13.16 8.16 6.01
CA THR A 13 13.14 6.84 5.40
C THR A 13 14.47 6.15 5.63
N ARG A 14 14.46 4.81 5.83
CA ARG A 14 15.65 3.99 6.08
C ARG A 14 16.49 4.46 7.27
N ARG A 15 15.84 4.95 8.31
CA ARG A 15 16.50 5.49 9.50
C ARG A 15 17.50 4.51 10.11
N GLY A 16 18.74 4.96 10.32
CA GLY A 16 19.83 4.13 10.83
C GLY A 16 20.38 3.11 9.85
N MET A 17 19.98 3.18 8.58
CA MET A 17 20.45 2.29 7.53
C MET A 17 21.20 3.08 6.45
N ASP A 18 21.91 2.34 5.60
CA ASP A 18 22.51 2.94 4.41
C ASP A 18 21.44 3.53 3.49
N GLY A 19 21.66 4.77 3.04
CA GLY A 19 20.68 5.55 2.29
C GLY A 19 19.59 6.20 3.16
N GLU A 20 19.85 6.43 4.47
CA GLU A 20 18.97 7.23 5.31
C GLU A 20 18.69 8.60 4.67
N THR A 21 17.40 8.97 4.64
CA THR A 21 16.99 10.21 3.98
C THR A 21 15.98 10.95 4.86
N LYS A 22 16.23 12.23 5.15
CA LYS A 22 15.35 13.12 5.89
C LYS A 22 14.44 13.87 4.92
N TRP A 23 13.13 13.76 5.15
CA TRP A 23 12.08 14.44 4.40
C TRP A 23 11.47 15.56 5.24
N GLY A 24 10.82 16.51 4.58
CA GLY A 24 10.16 17.65 5.19
C GLY A 24 9.35 18.43 4.14
N GLU A 25 8.67 19.49 4.56
CA GLU A 25 7.90 20.33 3.65
C GLU A 25 8.83 21.03 2.64
N GLY A 26 8.52 20.89 1.36
CA GLY A 26 9.33 21.46 0.26
C GLY A 26 10.68 20.76 0.03
N VAL A 27 10.97 19.65 0.72
CA VAL A 27 12.25 18.95 0.57
C VAL A 27 12.25 18.10 -0.68
N THR A 28 13.30 18.27 -1.48
CA THR A 28 13.55 17.52 -2.71
C THR A 28 14.76 16.62 -2.55
N HIS A 29 14.63 15.37 -2.99
CA HIS A 29 15.75 14.44 -3.14
C HIS A 29 15.81 13.87 -4.55
N GLU A 30 17.03 13.52 -4.95
CA GLU A 30 17.33 12.79 -6.17
C GLU A 30 17.90 11.42 -5.82
N ALA A 31 17.56 10.41 -6.61
CA ALA A 31 18.13 9.09 -6.49
C ALA A 31 19.62 9.13 -6.83
N VAL A 32 20.46 8.56 -5.96
CA VAL A 32 21.93 8.64 -6.08
C VAL A 32 22.53 7.55 -6.94
N GLY A 33 21.77 6.47 -7.21
CA GLY A 33 22.24 5.34 -8.01
C GLY A 33 21.79 5.39 -9.46
N GLU A 34 22.30 4.44 -10.22
CA GLU A 34 21.90 4.21 -11.61
C GLU A 34 20.73 3.23 -11.69
N GLY A 35 20.14 3.11 -12.89
CA GLY A 35 19.03 2.23 -13.17
C GLY A 35 17.67 2.89 -12.96
N THR A 36 16.61 2.19 -13.38
CA THR A 36 15.23 2.64 -13.30
C THR A 36 14.31 1.60 -12.65
N GLU A 37 14.87 0.44 -12.26
CA GLU A 37 14.09 -0.64 -11.66
C GLU A 37 13.72 -0.33 -10.21
N LEU A 38 12.56 -0.83 -9.79
CA LEU A 38 12.13 -0.75 -8.39
C LEU A 38 13.10 -1.48 -7.46
N CYS A 39 13.18 -1.01 -6.22
CA CYS A 39 14.05 -1.56 -5.17
C CYS A 39 15.56 -1.45 -5.46
N THR A 40 15.95 -0.52 -6.33
CA THR A 40 17.36 -0.14 -6.56
C THR A 40 17.64 1.26 -5.99
N SER A 41 18.91 1.63 -5.87
CA SER A 41 19.33 2.98 -5.48
C SER A 41 19.05 4.04 -6.57
N GLY A 42 18.68 3.59 -7.78
CA GLY A 42 18.39 4.45 -8.92
C GLY A 42 17.01 5.11 -8.89
N VAL A 43 16.15 4.79 -7.91
CA VAL A 43 14.80 5.37 -7.80
C VAL A 43 14.40 5.62 -6.35
N ILE A 44 13.59 6.65 -6.16
CA ILE A 44 12.90 6.98 -4.91
C ILE A 44 11.49 6.43 -5.01
N HIS A 45 11.08 5.56 -4.05
CA HIS A 45 9.76 4.97 -4.06
C HIS A 45 8.67 5.97 -3.64
N TYR A 46 7.53 5.88 -4.32
CA TYR A 46 6.30 6.62 -4.03
C TYR A 46 5.07 5.71 -4.20
N TYR A 47 3.88 6.23 -3.89
CA TYR A 47 2.58 5.57 -4.05
C TYR A 47 1.63 6.49 -4.82
N ASP A 48 0.73 5.91 -5.60
CA ASP A 48 -0.27 6.65 -6.37
C ASP A 48 -1.52 7.02 -5.55
N ASP A 49 -1.66 6.42 -4.36
CA ASP A 49 -2.79 6.65 -3.46
C ASP A 49 -2.33 6.60 -1.99
N PRO A 50 -2.80 7.51 -1.12
CA PRO A 50 -2.36 7.59 0.27
C PRO A 50 -2.85 6.41 1.12
N ALA A 51 -4.03 5.85 0.84
CA ALA A 51 -4.52 4.66 1.53
C ALA A 51 -3.71 3.42 1.09
N LEU A 52 -3.41 3.28 -0.21
CA LEU A 52 -2.55 2.22 -0.71
C LEU A 52 -1.17 2.24 -0.03
N ALA A 53 -0.59 3.43 0.17
CA ALA A 53 0.67 3.58 0.90
C ALA A 53 0.59 2.95 2.31
N LEU A 54 -0.50 3.21 3.04
CA LEU A 54 -0.70 2.66 4.38
C LEU A 54 -0.97 1.15 4.38
N PHE A 55 -1.78 0.64 3.45
CA PHE A 55 -2.03 -0.81 3.34
C PHE A 55 -0.77 -1.61 2.99
N THR A 56 0.11 -1.04 2.18
CA THR A 56 1.34 -1.71 1.75
C THR A 56 2.53 -1.44 2.68
N ASN A 57 2.41 -0.49 3.62
CA ASN A 57 3.49 -0.14 4.55
C ASN A 57 4.13 -1.35 5.24
N PRO A 58 3.39 -2.33 5.81
CA PRO A 58 4.00 -3.48 6.49
C PRO A 58 4.92 -4.32 5.59
N ALA A 59 4.62 -4.39 4.30
CA ALA A 59 5.39 -5.16 3.33
C ALA A 59 6.53 -4.37 2.67
N HIS A 60 6.35 -3.05 2.49
CA HIS A 60 7.27 -2.24 1.69
C HIS A 60 8.24 -1.40 2.53
N ALA A 61 7.77 -0.79 3.62
CA ALA A 61 8.56 0.14 4.41
C ALA A 61 8.64 -0.24 5.88
N ASN A 62 7.63 -0.94 6.40
CA ASN A 62 7.50 -1.40 7.79
C ASN A 62 7.79 -0.27 8.80
N LEU A 63 7.23 0.91 8.54
CA LEU A 63 7.39 2.08 9.40
C LEU A 63 6.37 2.04 10.53
N MET A 64 6.82 2.30 11.74
CA MET A 64 5.95 2.49 12.89
C MET A 64 5.37 3.93 12.86
N ASP A 65 4.05 4.07 12.96
CA ASP A 65 3.36 5.37 12.90
C ASP A 65 3.77 6.25 11.70
N PRO A 66 3.62 5.75 10.45
CA PRO A 66 4.10 6.47 9.29
C PRO A 66 3.37 7.80 9.09
N LEU A 67 4.10 8.81 8.66
CA LEU A 67 3.56 10.03 8.07
C LEU A 67 3.34 9.80 6.58
N VAL A 68 2.19 10.27 6.08
CA VAL A 68 1.88 10.29 4.66
C VAL A 68 2.07 11.70 4.14
N TRP A 69 3.00 11.88 3.23
CA TRP A 69 3.25 13.15 2.57
C TRP A 69 2.57 13.19 1.20
N GLU A 70 1.89 14.29 0.88
CA GLU A 70 1.67 14.65 -0.50
C GLU A 70 3.02 15.02 -1.10
N ALA A 71 3.29 14.55 -2.31
CA ALA A 71 4.55 14.76 -2.99
C ALA A 71 4.35 14.93 -4.49
N GLU A 72 5.37 15.41 -5.15
CA GLU A 72 5.38 15.52 -6.60
C GLU A 72 6.63 14.91 -7.22
N ILE A 73 6.45 14.37 -8.43
CA ILE A 73 7.51 13.87 -9.29
C ILE A 73 7.34 14.44 -10.69
N THR A 74 8.42 14.53 -11.46
CA THR A 74 8.37 14.94 -12.86
C THR A 74 7.81 13.81 -13.72
N GLU A 75 8.39 12.61 -13.55
CA GLU A 75 8.00 11.40 -14.30
C GLU A 75 8.22 10.15 -13.46
N SER A 76 7.46 9.10 -13.77
CA SER A 76 7.66 7.76 -13.21
C SER A 76 8.73 7.04 -14.01
N ALA A 77 9.70 6.45 -13.33
CA ALA A 77 10.72 5.60 -13.93
C ALA A 77 10.28 4.13 -14.01
N ALA A 78 9.53 3.67 -13.01
CA ALA A 78 9.00 2.31 -12.94
C ALA A 78 7.75 2.25 -12.05
N THR A 79 6.90 1.23 -12.24
CA THR A 79 5.78 0.90 -11.34
C THR A 79 5.45 -0.58 -11.42
N ASP A 80 5.00 -1.15 -10.29
CA ASP A 80 4.43 -2.50 -10.19
C ASP A 80 2.91 -2.44 -9.85
N GLY A 81 2.33 -1.24 -9.88
CA GLY A 81 0.93 -1.00 -9.52
C GLY A 81 0.69 -0.84 -8.01
N LEU A 82 1.57 -1.35 -7.15
CA LEU A 82 1.53 -1.17 -5.70
C LEU A 82 2.34 0.06 -5.25
N LYS A 83 3.44 0.32 -5.93
CA LYS A 83 4.32 1.47 -5.72
C LYS A 83 4.95 1.88 -7.04
N GLY A 84 5.44 3.10 -7.11
CA GLY A 84 6.25 3.60 -8.20
C GLY A 84 7.66 3.98 -7.76
N GLY A 85 8.51 4.25 -8.73
CA GLY A 85 9.84 4.79 -8.56
C GLY A 85 10.05 6.01 -9.44
N ALA A 86 10.71 7.03 -8.91
CA ALA A 86 11.07 8.25 -9.64
C ALA A 86 12.53 8.63 -9.36
N LYS A 87 13.17 9.31 -10.32
CA LYS A 87 14.53 9.83 -10.14
C LYS A 87 14.58 10.99 -9.15
N ARG A 88 13.52 11.78 -9.10
CA ARG A 88 13.41 12.97 -8.26
C ARG A 88 12.01 13.04 -7.64
N LEU A 89 11.96 13.37 -6.36
CA LEU A 89 10.73 13.53 -5.62
C LEU A 89 10.83 14.71 -4.66
N THR A 90 9.77 15.53 -4.62
CA THR A 90 9.63 16.63 -3.66
C THR A 90 8.43 16.35 -2.75
N THR A 91 8.63 16.33 -1.44
CA THR A 91 7.53 16.29 -0.47
C THR A 91 6.95 17.68 -0.27
N LEU A 92 5.63 17.81 -0.21
CA LEU A 92 4.94 19.11 -0.10
C LEU A 92 4.45 19.33 1.34
N HIS A 93 3.47 18.59 1.78
CA HIS A 93 2.89 18.69 3.12
C HIS A 93 2.40 17.32 3.61
N ILE A 94 2.22 17.21 4.93
CA ILE A 94 1.69 15.99 5.57
C ILE A 94 0.17 15.94 5.38
N LEU A 95 -0.34 14.77 5.03
CA LEU A 95 -1.76 14.48 4.95
C LEU A 95 -2.24 13.81 6.24
N ASN A 96 -3.41 14.21 6.70
CA ASN A 96 -4.11 13.47 7.76
C ASN A 96 -4.92 12.33 7.15
N VAL A 97 -4.28 11.18 6.96
CA VAL A 97 -4.91 9.96 6.42
C VAL A 97 -5.24 9.03 7.59
N PRO A 98 -6.51 8.59 7.74
CA PRO A 98 -6.86 7.63 8.78
C PRO A 98 -6.04 6.34 8.64
N LYS A 99 -5.54 5.80 9.76
CA LYS A 99 -4.85 4.50 9.75
C LYS A 99 -5.87 3.40 9.49
N PRO A 100 -5.56 2.46 8.58
CA PRO A 100 -6.41 1.30 8.35
C PRO A 100 -6.57 0.47 9.64
N THR A 101 -7.78 -0.01 9.91
CA THR A 101 -8.03 -1.01 10.95
C THR A 101 -7.56 -2.39 10.49
N THR A 102 -7.47 -3.34 11.41
CA THR A 102 -7.14 -4.73 11.07
C THR A 102 -8.15 -5.31 10.07
N GLU A 103 -9.44 -5.03 10.27
CA GLU A 103 -10.49 -5.48 9.35
C GLU A 103 -10.32 -4.88 7.95
N GLN A 104 -9.97 -3.59 7.87
CA GLN A 104 -9.71 -2.95 6.59
C GLN A 104 -8.48 -3.55 5.90
N CYS A 105 -7.42 -3.88 6.64
CA CYS A 105 -6.23 -4.55 6.10
C CYS A 105 -6.56 -5.94 5.54
N VAL A 106 -7.34 -6.74 6.26
CA VAL A 106 -7.81 -8.05 5.79
C VAL A 106 -8.72 -7.87 4.57
N GLY A 107 -9.66 -6.92 4.63
CA GLY A 107 -10.55 -6.60 3.53
C GLY A 107 -9.83 -6.17 2.26
N PHE A 108 -8.76 -5.39 2.38
CA PHE A 108 -7.89 -5.04 1.26
C PHE A 108 -7.31 -6.29 0.58
N GLY A 109 -6.77 -7.23 1.38
CA GLY A 109 -6.24 -8.50 0.86
C GLY A 109 -7.31 -9.34 0.15
N ILE A 110 -8.54 -9.42 0.73
CA ILE A 110 -9.67 -10.14 0.12
C ILE A 110 -10.06 -9.49 -1.21
N LEU A 111 -10.19 -8.17 -1.25
CA LEU A 111 -10.54 -7.44 -2.47
C LEU A 111 -9.50 -7.64 -3.58
N CYS A 112 -8.22 -7.59 -3.25
CA CYS A 112 -7.15 -7.88 -4.22
C CYS A 112 -7.25 -9.32 -4.76
N SER A 113 -7.52 -10.29 -3.88
CA SER A 113 -7.62 -11.69 -4.29
C SER A 113 -8.87 -11.98 -5.14
N LEU A 114 -9.96 -11.22 -4.98
CA LEU A 114 -11.15 -11.35 -5.80
C LEU A 114 -10.93 -10.91 -7.26
N GLU A 115 -9.93 -10.09 -7.55
CA GLU A 115 -9.57 -9.76 -8.94
C GLU A 115 -8.97 -10.96 -9.68
N LEU A 116 -8.37 -11.90 -8.95
CA LEU A 116 -7.66 -13.07 -9.50
C LEU A 116 -8.44 -14.35 -9.31
N LEU A 117 -9.07 -14.56 -8.17
CA LEU A 117 -9.71 -15.79 -7.76
C LEU A 117 -11.24 -15.70 -7.95
N GLN A 118 -11.73 -16.12 -9.09
CA GLN A 118 -13.15 -16.08 -9.45
C GLN A 118 -13.92 -17.38 -9.13
N SER A 119 -13.33 -18.36 -8.41
CA SER A 119 -14.03 -19.58 -8.03
C SER A 119 -15.28 -19.29 -7.19
N GLY A 120 -16.40 -19.98 -7.45
CA GLY A 120 -17.68 -19.69 -6.82
C GLY A 120 -17.65 -19.85 -5.28
N SER A 121 -16.94 -20.84 -4.76
CA SER A 121 -16.78 -21.06 -3.31
C SER A 121 -15.97 -19.96 -2.64
N TYR A 122 -14.83 -19.58 -3.22
CA TYR A 122 -14.00 -18.49 -2.70
C TYR A 122 -14.75 -17.16 -2.72
N LYS A 123 -15.39 -16.82 -3.83
CA LYS A 123 -16.15 -15.58 -3.98
C LYS A 123 -17.30 -15.47 -2.97
N LYS A 124 -18.01 -16.60 -2.72
CA LYS A 124 -19.07 -16.65 -1.72
C LYS A 124 -18.52 -16.36 -0.32
N TRP A 125 -17.43 -17.03 0.09
CA TRP A 125 -16.76 -16.79 1.36
C TRP A 125 -16.28 -15.34 1.48
N ALA A 126 -15.57 -14.82 0.48
CA ALA A 126 -15.04 -13.46 0.47
C ALA A 126 -16.16 -12.41 0.65
N ASN A 127 -17.31 -12.57 -0.01
CA ASN A 127 -18.45 -11.68 0.14
C ASN A 127 -19.02 -11.73 1.57
N HIS A 128 -19.16 -12.94 2.17
CA HIS A 128 -19.62 -13.08 3.56
C HIS A 128 -18.66 -12.41 4.57
N TRP A 129 -17.36 -12.45 4.29
CA TRP A 129 -16.38 -11.76 5.10
C TRP A 129 -16.50 -10.24 4.96
N LEU A 130 -16.60 -9.74 3.72
CA LEU A 130 -16.68 -8.30 3.41
C LEU A 130 -17.96 -7.66 3.94
N ASP A 131 -19.10 -8.34 3.88
CA ASP A 131 -20.39 -7.85 4.40
C ASP A 131 -20.58 -8.05 5.91
N GLY A 132 -19.61 -8.72 6.57
CA GLY A 132 -19.61 -8.96 8.00
C GLY A 132 -20.42 -10.16 8.47
N THR A 133 -20.94 -10.98 7.55
CA THR A 133 -21.72 -12.20 7.88
C THR A 133 -20.85 -13.28 8.51
N ASP A 134 -19.59 -13.44 8.05
CA ASP A 134 -18.62 -14.38 8.61
C ASP A 134 -17.21 -13.78 8.63
N ARG A 135 -16.74 -13.39 9.80
CA ARG A 135 -15.38 -12.90 10.08
C ARG A 135 -14.69 -13.74 11.14
N SER A 136 -14.88 -15.07 11.10
CA SER A 136 -14.22 -15.99 12.01
C SER A 136 -12.68 -15.98 11.83
N VAL A 137 -11.94 -16.49 12.82
CA VAL A 137 -10.46 -16.57 12.76
C VAL A 137 -10.01 -17.49 11.63
N GLU A 138 -10.76 -18.57 11.38
CA GLU A 138 -10.53 -19.48 10.26
C GLU A 138 -10.69 -18.75 8.92
N SER A 139 -11.70 -17.89 8.80
CA SER A 139 -11.93 -17.03 7.64
C SER A 139 -10.80 -16.07 7.41
N ALA A 140 -10.23 -15.48 8.47
CA ALA A 140 -9.09 -14.55 8.38
C ALA A 140 -7.81 -15.22 7.86
N ALA A 141 -7.51 -16.44 8.33
CA ALA A 141 -6.33 -17.20 7.90
C ALA A 141 -6.39 -17.57 6.40
N VAL A 142 -7.58 -17.94 5.91
CA VAL A 142 -7.81 -18.21 4.47
C VAL A 142 -7.62 -16.93 3.65
N ALA A 143 -8.09 -15.78 4.16
CA ALA A 143 -7.92 -14.49 3.49
C ALA A 143 -6.45 -14.08 3.37
N GLU A 144 -5.66 -14.30 4.42
CA GLU A 144 -4.24 -13.97 4.43
C GLU A 144 -3.44 -14.81 3.42
N ALA A 145 -3.75 -16.12 3.32
CA ALA A 145 -3.17 -17.00 2.33
C ALA A 145 -3.56 -16.57 0.89
N ALA A 146 -4.83 -16.20 0.68
CA ALA A 146 -5.32 -15.73 -0.62
C ALA A 146 -4.68 -14.40 -1.02
N ALA A 147 -4.50 -13.47 -0.08
CA ALA A 147 -3.82 -12.19 -0.33
C ALA A 147 -2.33 -12.39 -0.69
N ALA A 148 -1.66 -13.38 -0.11
CA ALA A 148 -0.29 -13.74 -0.46
C ALA A 148 -0.21 -14.32 -1.89
N ALA A 149 -1.15 -15.19 -2.27
CA ALA A 149 -1.25 -15.74 -3.62
C ALA A 149 -1.55 -14.65 -4.65
N ALA A 150 -2.48 -13.73 -4.35
CA ALA A 150 -2.81 -12.61 -5.22
C ALA A 150 -1.62 -11.67 -5.46
N ARG A 151 -0.80 -11.42 -4.43
CA ARG A 151 0.44 -10.64 -4.57
C ARG A 151 1.48 -11.32 -5.46
N ALA A 152 1.62 -12.64 -5.35
CA ALA A 152 2.53 -13.41 -6.19
C ALA A 152 2.10 -13.39 -7.67
N GLU A 153 0.80 -13.41 -7.93
CA GLU A 153 0.22 -13.44 -9.27
C GLU A 153 0.12 -12.04 -9.92
N ALA A 154 -0.06 -10.98 -9.12
CA ALA A 154 0.05 -9.60 -9.58
C ALA A 154 1.44 -9.28 -10.16
N ALA A 155 2.49 -9.93 -9.64
CA ALA A 155 3.83 -9.87 -10.20
C ALA A 155 3.93 -10.49 -11.61
N SER A 156 2.95 -11.27 -12.06
CA SER A 156 2.89 -11.92 -13.37
C SER A 156 2.19 -11.13 -14.48
N GLY A 157 1.81 -9.86 -14.22
CA GLY A 157 1.31 -8.92 -15.25
C GLY A 157 -0.21 -8.73 -15.29
N CYS A 158 -0.96 -9.16 -14.28
CA CYS A 158 -2.38 -8.81 -14.15
C CYS A 158 -2.53 -7.32 -13.78
N LYS A 159 -3.36 -6.60 -14.52
CA LYS A 159 -3.64 -5.16 -14.24
C LYS A 159 -4.71 -5.04 -13.17
N ILE A 160 -4.28 -5.01 -11.90
CA ILE A 160 -5.15 -4.73 -10.75
C ILE A 160 -5.10 -3.23 -10.45
N ASP A 161 -6.26 -2.60 -10.27
CA ASP A 161 -6.34 -1.21 -9.81
C ASP A 161 -6.24 -1.16 -8.27
N PHE A 162 -5.02 -1.32 -7.76
CA PHE A 162 -4.75 -1.31 -6.32
C PHE A 162 -5.19 -0.01 -5.62
N PRO A 163 -5.02 1.20 -6.21
CA PRO A 163 -5.56 2.42 -5.64
C PRO A 163 -7.07 2.40 -5.44
N ALA A 164 -7.84 1.93 -6.42
CA ALA A 164 -9.30 1.81 -6.27
C ALA A 164 -9.68 0.79 -5.19
N ILE A 165 -8.98 -0.33 -5.10
CA ILE A 165 -9.18 -1.35 -4.06
C ILE A 165 -8.85 -0.79 -2.67
N ALA A 166 -7.76 -0.04 -2.53
CA ALA A 166 -7.38 0.57 -1.26
C ALA A 166 -8.46 1.54 -0.77
N ARG A 167 -8.97 2.43 -1.63
CA ARG A 167 -10.08 3.32 -1.28
C ARG A 167 -11.32 2.54 -0.84
N LYS A 168 -11.71 1.51 -1.58
CA LYS A 168 -12.85 0.64 -1.22
C LYS A 168 -12.64 -0.07 0.11
N ALA A 169 -11.43 -0.51 0.42
CA ALA A 169 -11.11 -1.15 1.70
C ALA A 169 -11.22 -0.17 2.88
N MET A 170 -10.87 1.10 2.69
CA MET A 170 -11.04 2.14 3.72
C MET A 170 -12.51 2.40 4.09
N ASP A 171 -13.45 2.13 3.19
CA ASP A 171 -14.88 2.29 3.42
C ASP A 171 -15.50 1.09 4.17
N LEU A 172 -14.77 -0.01 4.39
CA LEU A 172 -15.27 -1.17 5.12
C LEU A 172 -15.53 -0.80 6.58
N GLN A 173 -16.74 -1.08 7.03
CA GLN A 173 -17.14 -0.82 8.41
C GLN A 173 -16.56 -1.90 9.35
N PRO A 174 -16.10 -1.52 10.55
CA PRO A 174 -15.73 -2.48 11.57
C PRO A 174 -16.92 -3.36 11.93
N CYS A 175 -16.65 -4.61 12.30
CA CYS A 175 -17.69 -5.53 12.74
C CYS A 175 -18.47 -4.90 13.92
N ARG A 176 -19.79 -4.75 13.78
CA ARG A 176 -20.62 -4.37 14.93
C ARG A 176 -20.51 -5.50 15.95
N LYS A 177 -19.88 -5.22 17.09
CA LYS A 177 -19.96 -6.12 18.24
C LYS A 177 -21.44 -6.27 18.57
N VAL A 178 -22.00 -7.44 18.30
CA VAL A 178 -23.29 -7.83 18.84
C VAL A 178 -23.05 -7.98 20.33
N GLY A 179 -23.60 -7.03 21.13
CA GLY A 179 -23.53 -7.04 22.58
C GLY A 179 -24.41 -8.13 23.19
#